data_111d4f6eba7ffec00c2e78ed19c17ecd
#
_entry.id   111d4f6eba7ffec00c2e78ed19c17ecd
#
_cell.length_a   1.000
_cell.length_b   1.000
_cell.length_c   1.000
_cell.angle_alpha   90.00
_cell.angle_beta   90.00
_cell.angle_gamma   90.00
#
_symmetry.space_group_name_H-M   'P 1'
#
loop_
_entity.id
_entity.type
_entity.pdbx_description
1 polymer ?
#
loop_
_entity_poly.entity_id
_entity_poly.type
_entity_poly.pdbx_seq_one_letter_code
_entity_poly.pdbx_strand_id
1 'polypeptide(L)'
;MIEMVASINWRRRIGSIPTLGMGLAVSALSTNTLRAMLLHSLAINPQLILCGALVPLKQLDEGSKVVADMTIGRWAVSLLGYLNDVNGLYEAQFGPITNDYAPQFDLEPERAIGVFVSMFLVFLLATMLALKRRDAR
;
A
#
# COMPACT_ATOMS: atom_id res chain seq x y z
N MET A 1 -12.56 -18.03 18.03
CA MET A 1 -11.97 -18.48 16.73
C MET A 1 -12.66 -17.84 15.53
N ILE A 2 -13.99 -17.91 15.41
CA ILE A 2 -14.75 -17.33 14.27
C ILE A 2 -14.62 -15.81 14.20
N GLU A 3 -14.71 -15.10 15.33
CA GLU A 3 -14.55 -13.64 15.38
C GLU A 3 -13.13 -13.19 15.00
N MET A 4 -12.11 -13.95 15.40
CA MET A 4 -10.73 -13.67 15.05
C MET A 4 -10.48 -13.85 13.55
N VAL A 5 -11.03 -14.90 12.94
CA VAL A 5 -10.95 -15.13 11.48
C VAL A 5 -11.73 -14.06 10.72
N ALA A 6 -12.89 -13.65 11.21
CA ALA A 6 -13.68 -12.57 10.62
C ALA A 6 -12.92 -11.23 10.68
N SER A 7 -12.31 -10.90 11.82
CA SER A 7 -11.54 -9.67 11.98
C SER A 7 -10.29 -9.62 11.08
N ILE A 8 -9.63 -10.73 10.84
CA ILE A 8 -8.50 -10.84 9.90
C ILE A 8 -8.99 -10.66 8.45
N ASN A 9 -10.11 -11.26 8.09
CA ASN A 9 -10.63 -11.20 6.73
C ASN A 9 -11.05 -9.78 6.32
N TRP A 10 -11.73 -9.02 7.18
CA TRP A 10 -12.13 -7.67 6.83
C TRP A 10 -10.93 -6.71 6.76
N ARG A 11 -9.94 -6.86 7.64
CA ARG A 11 -8.70 -6.07 7.60
C ARG A 11 -7.89 -6.30 6.33
N ARG A 12 -7.82 -7.53 5.84
CA ARG A 12 -7.20 -7.85 4.53
C ARG A 12 -7.95 -7.18 3.37
N ARG A 13 -9.28 -7.14 3.43
CA ARG A 13 -10.12 -6.51 2.38
C ARG A 13 -9.95 -5.00 2.34
N ILE A 14 -9.71 -4.34 3.46
CA ILE A 14 -9.47 -2.89 3.50
C ILE A 14 -8.23 -2.50 2.68
N GLY A 15 -7.19 -3.31 2.67
CA GLY A 15 -5.99 -3.06 1.85
C GLY A 15 -6.24 -3.03 0.33
N SER A 16 -7.35 -3.60 -0.16
CA SER A 16 -7.73 -3.53 -1.58
C SER A 16 -8.43 -2.22 -1.97
N ILE A 17 -8.99 -1.48 -1.03
CA ILE A 17 -9.74 -0.24 -1.30
C ILE A 17 -8.89 0.82 -2.00
N PRO A 18 -7.70 1.20 -1.51
CA PRO A 18 -6.87 2.20 -2.19
C PRO A 18 -6.39 1.74 -3.56
N THR A 19 -6.19 0.43 -3.76
CA THR A 19 -5.82 -0.13 -5.07
C THR A 19 -6.92 0.05 -6.11
N LEU A 20 -8.18 -0.13 -5.70
CA LEU A 20 -9.35 0.18 -6.55
C LEU A 20 -9.39 1.67 -6.91
N GLY A 21 -9.17 2.55 -5.93
CA GLY A 21 -9.09 4.00 -6.16
C GLY A 21 -8.02 4.37 -7.16
N MET A 22 -6.83 3.79 -7.05
CA MET A 22 -5.73 3.98 -8.00
C MET A 22 -6.10 3.49 -9.40
N GLY A 23 -6.74 2.33 -9.53
CA GLY A 23 -7.21 1.80 -10.81
C GLY A 23 -8.22 2.73 -11.49
N LEU A 24 -9.16 3.29 -10.73
CA LEU A 24 -10.13 4.28 -11.22
C LEU A 24 -9.42 5.56 -11.68
N ALA A 25 -8.45 6.07 -10.93
CA ALA A 25 -7.69 7.26 -11.29
C ALA A 25 -6.90 7.04 -12.58
N VAL A 26 -6.20 5.92 -12.74
CA VAL A 26 -5.48 5.55 -13.97
C VAL A 26 -6.44 5.46 -15.15
N SER A 27 -7.61 4.84 -14.97
CA SER A 27 -8.64 4.74 -16.01
C SER A 27 -9.17 6.12 -16.43
N ALA A 28 -9.46 7.00 -15.48
CA ALA A 28 -9.96 8.35 -15.75
C ALA A 28 -8.92 9.24 -16.46
N LEU A 29 -7.63 9.06 -16.18
CA LEU A 29 -6.53 9.80 -16.80
C LEU A 29 -6.19 9.26 -18.20
N SER A 30 -6.62 8.03 -18.51
CA SER A 30 -6.26 7.37 -19.76
C SER A 30 -7.24 7.72 -20.87
N THR A 31 -6.71 8.05 -22.05
CA THR A 31 -7.51 8.33 -23.24
C THR A 31 -7.60 7.10 -24.18
N ASN A 32 -6.71 6.14 -24.01
CA ASN A 32 -6.71 4.88 -24.74
C ASN A 32 -6.05 3.76 -23.91
N THR A 33 -6.24 2.51 -24.35
CA THR A 33 -5.75 1.32 -23.65
C THR A 33 -4.23 1.30 -23.47
N LEU A 34 -3.48 1.75 -24.48
CA LEU A 34 -2.01 1.78 -24.39
C LEU A 34 -1.53 2.72 -23.29
N ARG A 35 -2.12 3.92 -23.19
CA ARG A 35 -1.81 4.88 -22.11
C ARG A 35 -2.19 4.32 -20.75
N ALA A 36 -3.33 3.63 -20.64
CA ALA A 36 -3.73 2.98 -19.40
C ALA A 36 -2.69 1.95 -18.93
N MET A 37 -2.21 1.10 -19.84
CA MET A 37 -1.19 0.10 -19.53
C MET A 37 0.13 0.73 -19.09
N LEU A 38 0.59 1.77 -19.79
CA LEU A 38 1.83 2.47 -19.45
C LEU A 38 1.74 3.16 -18.08
N LEU A 39 0.64 3.87 -17.82
CA LEU A 39 0.42 4.54 -16.52
C LEU A 39 0.32 3.52 -15.38
N HIS A 40 -0.34 2.38 -15.61
CA HIS A 40 -0.45 1.31 -14.64
C HIS A 40 0.92 0.72 -14.29
N SER A 41 1.73 0.41 -15.29
CA SER A 41 3.10 -0.10 -15.10
C SER A 41 3.98 0.91 -14.38
N LEU A 42 3.89 2.19 -14.73
CA LEU A 42 4.62 3.27 -14.09
C LEU A 42 4.22 3.46 -12.61
N ALA A 43 2.96 3.22 -12.28
CA ALA A 43 2.45 3.32 -10.91
C ALA A 43 2.82 2.10 -10.06
N ILE A 44 2.86 0.88 -10.62
CA ILE A 44 3.13 -0.35 -9.88
C ILE A 44 4.62 -0.55 -9.58
N ASN A 45 5.50 -0.27 -10.54
CA ASN A 45 6.94 -0.55 -10.38
C ASN A 45 7.56 0.13 -9.16
N PRO A 46 7.36 1.43 -8.88
CA PRO A 46 7.85 2.06 -7.67
C PRO A 46 7.27 1.44 -6.40
N GLN A 47 6.00 1.03 -6.44
CA GLN A 47 5.35 0.39 -5.30
C GLN A 47 5.98 -0.95 -4.94
N LEU A 48 6.36 -1.76 -5.93
CA LEU A 48 7.04 -3.04 -5.70
C LEU A 48 8.43 -2.86 -5.10
N ILE A 49 9.17 -1.85 -5.53
CA ILE A 49 10.52 -1.59 -5.04
C ILE A 49 10.47 -0.99 -3.63
N LEU A 50 9.59 -0.01 -3.41
CA LEU A 50 9.52 0.77 -2.18
C LEU A 50 8.56 0.20 -1.12
N CYS A 51 7.92 -0.95 -1.38
CA CYS A 51 6.98 -1.56 -0.43
C CYS A 51 7.63 -2.09 0.86
N GLY A 52 8.96 -2.16 0.89
CA GLY A 52 9.70 -2.71 2.03
C GLY A 52 9.83 -4.24 2.03
N ALA A 53 9.28 -4.94 1.03
CA ALA A 53 9.43 -6.39 0.93
C ALA A 53 10.78 -6.81 0.33
N LEU A 54 11.29 -6.03 -0.63
CA LEU A 54 12.56 -6.32 -1.31
C LEU A 54 13.74 -5.63 -0.61
N VAL A 55 13.54 -4.37 -0.20
CA VAL A 55 14.56 -3.57 0.48
C VAL A 55 13.99 -3.11 1.82
N PRO A 56 14.65 -3.41 2.96
CA PRO A 56 14.20 -2.93 4.26
C PRO A 56 14.08 -1.40 4.28
N LEU A 57 13.00 -0.87 4.85
CA LEU A 57 12.79 0.58 4.94
C LEU A 57 13.91 1.29 5.72
N LYS A 58 14.56 0.57 6.64
CA LYS A 58 15.69 1.10 7.42
C LYS A 58 16.89 1.44 6.55
N GLN A 59 17.10 0.73 5.44
CA GLN A 59 18.22 0.93 4.52
C GLN A 59 17.96 1.99 3.46
N LEU A 60 16.71 2.51 3.35
CA LEU A 60 16.38 3.59 2.45
C LEU A 60 16.89 4.93 2.98
N ASP A 61 17.32 5.81 2.09
CA ASP A 61 17.61 7.21 2.42
C ASP A 61 16.32 7.99 2.76
N GLU A 62 16.45 9.15 3.39
CA GLU A 62 15.33 9.94 3.85
C GLU A 62 14.33 10.30 2.73
N GLY A 63 14.83 10.63 1.54
CA GLY A 63 14.00 10.95 0.38
C GLY A 63 13.19 9.75 -0.08
N SER A 64 13.81 8.58 -0.18
CA SER A 64 13.15 7.33 -0.58
C SER A 64 12.14 6.86 0.44
N LYS A 65 12.37 7.10 1.75
CA LYS A 65 11.40 6.81 2.80
C LYS A 65 10.12 7.62 2.63
N VAL A 66 10.24 8.94 2.36
CA VAL A 66 9.06 9.79 2.11
C VAL A 66 8.26 9.26 0.92
N VAL A 67 8.92 8.89 -0.18
CA VAL A 67 8.24 8.31 -1.34
C VAL A 67 7.61 6.96 -1.00
N ALA A 68 8.31 6.11 -0.25
CA ALA A 68 7.77 4.83 0.22
C ALA A 68 6.48 5.02 1.05
N ASP A 69 6.46 6.00 1.94
CA ASP A 69 5.30 6.33 2.78
C ASP A 69 4.07 6.77 1.96
N MET A 70 4.29 7.29 0.75
CA MET A 70 3.22 7.63 -0.19
C MET A 70 2.74 6.44 -1.02
N THR A 71 3.36 5.26 -0.92
CA THR A 71 2.96 4.08 -1.69
C THR A 71 1.97 3.21 -0.92
N ILE A 72 0.97 2.69 -1.62
CA ILE A 72 0.00 1.73 -1.05
C ILE A 72 0.72 0.45 -0.64
N GLY A 73 1.69 0.01 -1.46
CA GLY A 73 2.44 -1.24 -1.26
C GLY A 73 3.13 -1.32 0.09
N ARG A 74 3.77 -0.24 0.55
CA ARG A 74 4.42 -0.20 1.85
C ARG A 74 3.44 -0.51 3.00
N TRP A 75 2.33 0.21 3.05
CA TRP A 75 1.34 0.03 4.11
C TRP A 75 0.66 -1.33 4.06
N ALA A 76 0.43 -1.87 2.83
CA ALA A 76 -0.11 -3.21 2.66
C ALA A 76 0.84 -4.29 3.17
N VAL A 77 2.14 -4.21 2.85
CA VAL A 77 3.16 -5.16 3.33
C VAL A 77 3.30 -5.07 4.84
N SER A 78 3.38 -3.86 5.40
CA SER A 78 3.49 -3.67 6.85
C SER A 78 2.26 -4.22 7.59
N LEU A 79 1.04 -3.95 7.10
CA LEU A 79 -0.18 -4.47 7.69
C LEU A 79 -0.27 -6.00 7.59
N LEU A 80 0.08 -6.59 6.45
CA LEU A 80 0.11 -8.05 6.29
C LEU A 80 1.15 -8.69 7.19
N GLY A 81 2.33 -8.10 7.34
CA GLY A 81 3.37 -8.58 8.25
C GLY A 81 2.91 -8.56 9.70
N TYR A 82 2.27 -7.48 10.13
CA TYR A 82 1.66 -7.37 11.46
C TYR A 82 0.58 -8.45 11.68
N LEU A 83 -0.35 -8.59 10.74
CA LEU A 83 -1.47 -9.54 10.87
C LEU A 83 -1.04 -11.01 10.88
N ASN A 84 0.09 -11.34 10.29
CA ASN A 84 0.66 -12.69 10.29
C ASN A 84 1.73 -12.88 11.37
N ASP A 85 1.93 -11.90 12.25
CA ASP A 85 2.95 -11.94 13.31
C ASP A 85 4.33 -12.36 12.79
N VAL A 86 4.76 -11.72 11.71
CA VAL A 86 6.02 -12.08 11.02
C VAL A 86 7.21 -11.92 11.97
N ASN A 87 7.20 -10.92 12.86
CA ASN A 87 8.25 -10.73 13.85
C ASN A 87 8.32 -11.90 14.83
N GLY A 88 7.18 -12.33 15.39
CA GLY A 88 7.12 -13.47 16.31
C GLY A 88 7.52 -14.79 15.64
N LEU A 89 7.09 -15.01 14.41
CA LEU A 89 7.51 -16.19 13.63
C LEU A 89 9.03 -16.19 13.37
N TYR A 90 9.60 -15.03 13.08
CA TYR A 90 11.04 -14.90 12.85
C TYR A 90 11.83 -15.17 14.13
N GLU A 91 11.42 -14.58 15.28
CA GLU A 91 12.06 -14.81 16.57
C GLU A 91 12.01 -16.29 16.99
N ALA A 92 10.88 -16.95 16.78
CA ALA A 92 10.71 -18.36 17.10
C ALA A 92 11.65 -19.27 16.29
N GLN A 93 11.96 -18.89 15.06
CA GLN A 93 12.77 -19.71 14.16
C GLN A 93 14.26 -19.37 14.19
N PHE A 94 14.62 -18.11 14.35
CA PHE A 94 15.99 -17.62 14.19
C PHE A 94 16.56 -16.93 15.44
N GLY A 95 15.77 -16.83 16.53
CA GLY A 95 16.16 -16.12 17.76
C GLY A 95 15.92 -14.63 17.72
N PRO A 96 16.45 -13.85 18.70
CA PRO A 96 16.18 -12.42 18.87
C PRO A 96 16.41 -11.63 17.57
N ILE A 97 15.46 -10.77 17.23
CA ILE A 97 15.47 -10.05 15.95
C ILE A 97 16.57 -9.01 15.93
N THR A 98 17.56 -9.23 15.06
CA THR A 98 18.52 -8.22 14.62
C THR A 98 18.27 -7.78 13.19
N ASN A 99 17.14 -8.20 12.59
CA ASN A 99 16.89 -7.94 11.18
C ASN A 99 16.39 -6.49 10.94
N ASP A 100 16.70 -5.97 9.77
CA ASP A 100 16.34 -4.61 9.36
C ASP A 100 14.85 -4.47 8.99
N TYR A 101 14.11 -5.59 8.89
CA TYR A 101 12.69 -5.61 8.55
C TYR A 101 11.76 -5.47 9.75
N ALA A 102 12.23 -5.80 10.97
CA ALA A 102 11.38 -5.84 12.16
C ALA A 102 10.59 -4.53 12.42
N PRO A 103 11.19 -3.33 12.31
CA PRO A 103 10.47 -2.09 12.62
C PRO A 103 9.30 -1.80 11.68
N GLN A 104 9.30 -2.33 10.46
CA GLN A 104 8.21 -2.06 9.52
C GLN A 104 6.94 -2.89 9.80
N PHE A 105 7.07 -3.98 10.56
CA PHE A 105 5.96 -4.86 10.95
C PHE A 105 5.42 -4.53 12.34
N ASP A 106 6.06 -3.62 13.07
CA ASP A 106 5.59 -3.08 14.34
C ASP A 106 4.69 -1.86 14.08
N LEU A 107 3.57 -2.11 13.39
CA LEU A 107 2.66 -1.07 12.95
C LEU A 107 1.32 -1.18 13.67
N GLU A 108 0.82 -0.07 14.19
CA GLU A 108 -0.55 0.02 14.66
C GLU A 108 -1.53 -0.11 13.48
N PRO A 109 -2.40 -1.14 13.47
CA PRO A 109 -3.30 -1.39 12.34
C PRO A 109 -4.27 -0.23 12.05
N GLU A 110 -4.63 0.54 13.08
CA GLU A 110 -5.49 1.72 12.94
C GLU A 110 -4.84 2.80 12.08
N ARG A 111 -3.53 3.00 12.23
CA ARG A 111 -2.75 3.93 11.42
C ARG A 111 -2.75 3.52 9.94
N ALA A 112 -2.54 2.23 9.65
CA ALA A 112 -2.58 1.72 8.28
C ALA A 112 -3.96 1.94 7.64
N ILE A 113 -5.04 1.67 8.37
CA ILE A 113 -6.42 1.88 7.91
C ILE A 113 -6.66 3.36 7.60
N GLY A 114 -6.25 4.27 8.50
CA GLY A 114 -6.35 5.71 8.29
C GLY A 114 -5.64 6.17 7.01
N VAL A 115 -4.44 5.65 6.75
CA VAL A 115 -3.69 5.94 5.53
C VAL A 115 -4.41 5.39 4.29
N PHE A 116 -4.94 4.17 4.33
CA PHE A 116 -5.68 3.61 3.20
C PHE A 116 -6.93 4.42 2.84
N VAL A 117 -7.68 4.86 3.85
CA VAL A 117 -8.85 5.71 3.62
C VAL A 117 -8.44 7.05 3.02
N SER A 118 -7.39 7.69 3.54
CA SER A 118 -6.90 8.96 3.01
C SER A 118 -6.40 8.84 1.57
N MET A 119 -5.65 7.80 1.24
CA MET A 119 -5.19 7.52 -0.12
C MET A 119 -6.36 7.29 -1.07
N PHE A 120 -7.37 6.51 -0.65
CA PHE A 120 -8.56 6.29 -1.45
C PHE A 120 -9.31 7.59 -1.76
N LEU A 121 -9.49 8.46 -0.77
CA LEU A 121 -10.11 9.76 -0.97
C LEU A 121 -9.31 10.64 -1.95
N VAL A 122 -7.98 10.65 -1.85
CA VAL A 122 -7.12 11.39 -2.79
C VAL A 122 -7.30 10.87 -4.22
N PHE A 123 -7.33 9.54 -4.42
CA PHE A 123 -7.56 8.95 -5.74
C PHE A 123 -8.97 9.23 -6.27
N LEU A 124 -9.99 9.23 -5.43
CA LEU A 124 -11.35 9.63 -5.84
C LEU A 124 -11.40 11.08 -6.27
N LEU A 125 -10.77 11.99 -5.52
CA LEU A 125 -10.70 13.40 -5.90
C LEU A 125 -9.95 13.57 -7.24
N ALA A 126 -8.83 12.90 -7.42
CA ALA A 126 -8.09 12.90 -8.69
C ALA A 126 -8.96 12.40 -9.85
N THR A 127 -9.72 11.33 -9.63
CA THR A 127 -10.67 10.79 -10.62
C THR A 127 -11.74 11.79 -10.99
N MET A 128 -12.38 12.42 -9.99
CA MET A 128 -13.42 13.44 -10.20
C MET A 128 -12.90 14.65 -10.97
N LEU A 129 -11.71 15.13 -10.61
CA LEU A 129 -11.07 16.25 -11.31
C LEU A 129 -10.71 15.90 -12.76
N ALA A 130 -10.22 14.68 -13.01
CA ALA A 130 -9.89 14.19 -14.35
C ALA A 130 -11.15 14.13 -15.22
N LEU A 131 -12.25 13.57 -14.71
CA LEU A 131 -13.53 13.50 -15.42
C LEU A 131 -14.12 14.88 -15.69
N LYS A 132 -14.15 15.77 -14.70
CA LYS A 132 -14.63 17.16 -14.89
C LYS A 132 -13.87 17.91 -15.97
N ARG A 133 -12.55 17.72 -16.07
CA ARG A 133 -11.76 18.34 -17.14
C ARG A 133 -12.05 17.75 -18.51
N ARG A 134 -12.52 16.52 -18.56
CA ARG A 134 -12.85 15.83 -19.80
C ARG A 134 -14.22 16.23 -20.35
N ASP A 135 -15.19 16.44 -19.46
CA ASP A 135 -16.53 16.90 -19.81
C ASP A 135 -16.57 18.39 -20.23
N ALA A 136 -15.57 19.16 -19.85
CA ALA A 136 -15.44 20.59 -20.19
C ALA A 136 -14.75 20.84 -21.55
N ARG A 137 -14.37 19.78 -22.29
CA ARG A 137 -13.77 19.85 -23.63
C ARG A 137 -14.71 19.30 -24.69
#